data_6d1f88ce71fcf060adb9881a74ac36dc
#
_entry.id   6d1f88ce71fcf060adb9881a74ac36dc
#
_cell.length_a   1.000
_cell.length_b   1.000
_cell.length_c   1.000
_cell.angle_alpha   90.00
_cell.angle_beta   90.00
_cell.angle_gamma   90.00
#
_symmetry.space_group_name_H-M   'P 1'
#
loop_
_entity.id
_entity.type
_entity.pdbx_description
1 polymer ?
#
loop_
_entity_poly.entity_id
_entity_poly.type
_entity_poly.pdbx_seq_one_letter_code
_entity_poly.pdbx_strand_id
1 'polypeptide(L)'
;GCHWWWSSGCTFCGYFNDTRDDVTSENLHAQWEAAKAQSDNFSGQAMVKVYTSGSLLEDREIPVDFQETVLRDCAELGKELIVESRCEQLSEKKLAWATSINSTFTVAIGLEAYDNEVLRFHVNKGFSTASWDRAVANLKKHDLRIKTYLMFKPPFMSEADALDHCVKWIGDVAEHSDEISINPMNIQRGTVIDRLHRHNEYRPPWLWSLVEMIRRAHPLVHPKGGMNGDEDQVSRLIVHPTAGGKIRGSHNCGSCDAEVVAAIERYAVSG
;
A
#
# COMPACT_ATOMS: atom_id res chain seq x y z
N GLY A 1 11.75 8.28 9.90
CA GLY A 1 11.26 8.16 8.52
C GLY A 1 11.97 7.07 7.74
N CYS A 2 11.48 6.73 6.55
CA CYS A 2 11.95 5.62 5.74
C CYS A 2 13.47 5.65 5.49
N HIS A 3 14.18 4.57 5.88
CA HIS A 3 15.63 4.49 5.71
C HIS A 3 16.07 4.52 4.23
N TRP A 4 15.23 4.00 3.32
CA TRP A 4 15.52 4.04 1.89
C TRP A 4 15.57 5.47 1.35
N TRP A 5 14.76 6.36 1.88
CA TRP A 5 14.80 7.77 1.51
C TRP A 5 16.16 8.42 1.83
N TRP A 6 16.75 8.08 2.98
CA TRP A 6 18.09 8.57 3.36
C TRP A 6 19.19 8.09 2.43
N SER A 7 18.99 6.96 1.77
CA SER A 7 19.98 6.41 0.83
C SER A 7 19.79 6.94 -0.59
N SER A 8 18.56 6.95 -1.10
CA SER A 8 18.24 7.26 -2.50
C SER A 8 16.80 7.76 -2.67
N GLY A 9 15.82 7.10 -2.04
CA GLY A 9 14.39 7.43 -2.11
C GLY A 9 13.69 6.94 -3.38
N CYS A 10 12.38 6.78 -3.27
CA CYS A 10 11.52 6.47 -4.42
C CYS A 10 11.22 7.76 -5.21
N THR A 11 11.14 7.66 -6.53
CA THR A 11 10.95 8.79 -7.46
C THR A 11 9.66 9.59 -7.24
N PHE A 12 8.69 9.01 -6.56
CA PHE A 12 7.34 9.55 -6.36
C PHE A 12 7.03 9.93 -4.91
N CYS A 13 7.76 9.36 -3.94
CA CYS A 13 7.41 9.44 -2.53
C CYS A 13 7.82 10.76 -1.89
N GLY A 14 6.83 11.51 -1.41
CA GLY A 14 7.01 12.76 -0.68
C GLY A 14 6.71 12.67 0.81
N TYR A 15 6.38 11.50 1.35
CA TYR A 15 6.03 11.34 2.76
C TYR A 15 7.14 11.74 3.71
N PHE A 16 8.39 11.68 3.26
CA PHE A 16 9.52 12.16 4.03
C PHE A 16 9.41 13.64 4.40
N ASN A 17 8.81 14.47 3.54
CA ASN A 17 8.64 15.89 3.81
C ASN A 17 7.74 16.17 5.04
N ASP A 18 6.93 15.18 5.43
CA ASP A 18 6.01 15.25 6.55
C ASP A 18 6.54 14.50 7.80
N THR A 19 7.79 13.98 7.74
CA THR A 19 8.44 13.31 8.86
C THR A 19 9.41 14.22 9.59
N ARG A 20 9.71 13.86 10.85
CA ARG A 20 10.69 14.55 11.69
C ARG A 20 11.80 13.56 12.05
N ASP A 21 13.00 14.06 12.23
CA ASP A 21 14.20 13.30 12.62
C ASP A 21 14.48 13.34 14.14
N ASP A 22 13.77 14.21 14.87
CA ASP A 22 13.87 14.38 16.31
C ASP A 22 12.77 13.64 17.11
N VAL A 23 12.08 12.65 16.48
CA VAL A 23 11.03 11.88 17.14
C VAL A 23 11.65 10.83 18.08
N THR A 24 11.25 10.87 19.35
CA THR A 24 11.66 9.90 20.37
C THR A 24 10.62 8.81 20.58
N SER A 25 10.99 7.73 21.31
CA SER A 25 10.03 6.69 21.70
C SER A 25 8.87 7.27 22.51
N GLU A 26 9.14 8.19 23.44
CA GLU A 26 8.14 8.87 24.26
C GLU A 26 7.15 9.66 23.42
N ASN A 27 7.62 10.31 22.33
CA ASN A 27 6.73 11.04 21.43
C ASN A 27 5.77 10.07 20.69
N LEU A 28 6.25 8.92 20.26
CA LEU A 28 5.42 7.90 19.60
C LEU A 28 4.40 7.29 20.57
N HIS A 29 4.81 6.96 21.81
CA HIS A 29 3.88 6.51 22.83
C HIS A 29 2.82 7.57 23.16
N ALA A 30 3.21 8.84 23.33
CA ALA A 30 2.26 9.92 23.55
C ALA A 30 1.27 10.11 22.40
N GLN A 31 1.74 9.98 21.15
CA GLN A 31 0.88 10.02 19.96
C GLN A 31 -0.10 8.85 19.94
N TRP A 32 0.37 7.64 20.29
CA TRP A 32 -0.46 6.43 20.35
C TRP A 32 -1.55 6.56 21.41
N GLU A 33 -1.19 6.99 22.63
CA GLU A 33 -2.17 7.23 23.69
C GLU A 33 -3.19 8.31 23.33
N ALA A 34 -2.74 9.40 22.69
CA ALA A 34 -3.63 10.45 22.20
C ALA A 34 -4.59 9.93 21.13
N ALA A 35 -4.11 9.08 20.22
CA ALA A 35 -4.96 8.46 19.20
C ALA A 35 -6.00 7.51 19.82
N LYS A 36 -5.63 6.73 20.83
CA LYS A 36 -6.56 5.89 21.58
C LYS A 36 -7.61 6.71 22.33
N ALA A 37 -7.20 7.81 22.96
CA ALA A 37 -8.08 8.68 23.76
C ALA A 37 -9.03 9.54 22.91
N GLN A 38 -8.61 9.99 21.72
CA GLN A 38 -9.45 10.77 20.82
C GLN A 38 -10.54 9.97 20.14
N SER A 39 -10.45 8.66 20.17
CA SER A 39 -11.43 7.82 19.58
C SER A 39 -12.36 7.26 20.64
N ASP A 40 -13.46 7.96 20.97
CA ASP A 40 -14.71 7.25 21.36
C ASP A 40 -14.96 6.09 20.39
N ASN A 41 -14.35 6.16 19.23
CA ASN A 41 -14.33 5.20 18.15
C ASN A 41 -13.29 4.10 18.31
N PHE A 42 -12.18 4.25 19.06
CA PHE A 42 -11.17 3.19 19.15
C PHE A 42 -11.76 1.92 19.74
N SER A 43 -12.59 2.04 20.76
CA SER A 43 -13.31 0.90 21.32
C SER A 43 -14.35 0.30 20.35
N GLY A 44 -14.98 1.15 19.53
CA GLY A 44 -16.00 0.77 18.54
C GLY A 44 -15.45 0.29 17.19
N GLN A 45 -14.20 0.56 16.87
CA GLN A 45 -13.60 0.14 15.60
C GLN A 45 -13.08 -1.29 15.68
N ALA A 46 -13.35 -2.09 14.64
CA ALA A 46 -12.81 -3.45 14.51
C ALA A 46 -11.34 -3.47 14.06
N MET A 47 -10.89 -2.43 13.34
CA MET A 47 -9.60 -2.40 12.65
C MET A 47 -8.78 -1.14 13.02
N VAL A 48 -7.49 -1.33 13.24
CA VAL A 48 -6.48 -0.29 13.43
C VAL A 48 -5.47 -0.37 12.29
N LYS A 49 -5.24 0.75 11.62
CA LYS A 49 -4.21 0.85 10.57
C LYS A 49 -3.11 1.78 11.03
N VAL A 50 -1.89 1.26 11.13
CA VAL A 50 -0.71 2.05 11.50
C VAL A 50 0.11 2.30 10.24
N TYR A 51 0.01 3.52 9.74
CA TYR A 51 0.77 3.97 8.59
C TYR A 51 2.04 4.68 9.05
N THR A 52 3.15 4.29 8.43
CA THR A 52 4.46 4.91 8.62
C THR A 52 4.99 5.40 7.28
N SER A 53 6.04 6.22 7.28
CA SER A 53 6.67 6.59 6.01
C SER A 53 7.54 5.48 5.42
N GLY A 54 7.79 4.40 6.16
CA GLY A 54 8.60 3.25 5.75
C GLY A 54 8.07 1.93 6.30
N SER A 55 8.45 1.55 7.52
CA SER A 55 8.13 0.22 8.07
C SER A 55 7.94 0.26 9.58
N LEU A 56 6.78 -0.17 10.06
CA LEU A 56 6.58 -0.32 11.52
C LEU A 56 7.61 -1.29 12.13
N LEU A 57 7.96 -2.36 11.42
CA LEU A 57 8.87 -3.40 11.90
C LEU A 57 10.37 -3.12 11.64
N GLU A 58 10.73 -1.90 11.24
CA GLU A 58 12.12 -1.44 11.06
C GLU A 58 12.65 -0.80 12.35
N ASP A 59 13.59 -1.48 13.03
CA ASP A 59 14.11 -1.04 14.33
C ASP A 59 14.86 0.32 14.28
N ARG A 60 15.35 0.70 13.12
CA ARG A 60 15.99 2.01 12.91
C ARG A 60 15.00 3.14 12.66
N GLU A 61 13.80 2.81 12.22
CA GLU A 61 12.73 3.77 11.96
C GLU A 61 11.81 3.92 13.18
N ILE A 62 11.42 2.79 13.76
CA ILE A 62 10.47 2.72 14.87
C ILE A 62 11.10 1.96 16.04
N PRO A 63 11.23 2.57 17.23
CA PRO A 63 11.76 1.89 18.42
C PRO A 63 11.01 0.59 18.74
N VAL A 64 11.76 -0.45 19.15
CA VAL A 64 11.22 -1.80 19.37
C VAL A 64 10.15 -1.82 20.46
N ASP A 65 10.32 -1.04 21.53
CA ASP A 65 9.35 -0.90 22.62
C ASP A 65 8.01 -0.35 22.13
N PHE A 66 8.05 0.60 21.19
CA PHE A 66 6.82 1.12 20.57
C PHE A 66 6.17 0.12 19.61
N GLN A 67 6.97 -0.61 18.80
CA GLN A 67 6.45 -1.70 17.96
C GLN A 67 5.72 -2.74 18.84
N GLU A 68 6.32 -3.14 19.97
CA GLU A 68 5.75 -4.07 20.93
C GLU A 68 4.43 -3.55 21.52
N THR A 69 4.39 -2.27 21.89
CA THR A 69 3.17 -1.64 22.42
C THR A 69 2.02 -1.71 21.42
N VAL A 70 2.26 -1.33 20.17
CA VAL A 70 1.22 -1.37 19.11
C VAL A 70 0.70 -2.79 18.89
N LEU A 71 1.60 -3.77 18.78
CA LEU A 71 1.24 -5.17 18.58
C LEU A 71 0.42 -5.70 19.76
N ARG A 72 0.87 -5.45 20.99
CA ARG A 72 0.22 -5.92 22.23
C ARG A 72 -1.15 -5.28 22.43
N ASP A 73 -1.25 -3.95 22.36
CA ASP A 73 -2.51 -3.23 22.56
C ASP A 73 -3.58 -3.71 21.59
N CYS A 74 -3.23 -3.91 20.30
CA CYS A 74 -4.19 -4.40 19.33
C CYS A 74 -4.63 -5.85 19.60
N ALA A 75 -3.70 -6.72 20.04
CA ALA A 75 -4.02 -8.09 20.41
C ALA A 75 -4.93 -8.15 21.65
N GLU A 76 -4.60 -7.42 22.71
CA GLU A 76 -5.38 -7.37 23.97
C GLU A 76 -6.78 -6.79 23.78
N LEU A 77 -6.91 -5.82 22.88
CA LEU A 77 -8.20 -5.18 22.56
C LEU A 77 -8.99 -5.92 21.46
N GLY A 78 -8.48 -7.05 20.95
CA GLY A 78 -9.11 -7.83 19.89
C GLY A 78 -9.29 -7.04 18.59
N LYS A 79 -8.35 -6.14 18.26
CA LYS A 79 -8.40 -5.32 17.05
C LYS A 79 -7.67 -6.00 15.90
N GLU A 80 -8.29 -6.01 14.72
CA GLU A 80 -7.54 -6.29 13.50
C GLU A 80 -6.50 -5.19 13.29
N LEU A 81 -5.23 -5.58 13.15
CA LEU A 81 -4.13 -4.65 12.96
C LEU A 81 -3.60 -4.75 11.53
N ILE A 82 -3.45 -3.61 10.86
CA ILE A 82 -2.74 -3.50 9.59
C ILE A 82 -1.51 -2.62 9.78
N VAL A 83 -0.34 -3.14 9.43
CA VAL A 83 0.94 -2.42 9.50
C VAL A 83 1.60 -2.33 8.13
N GLU A 84 2.25 -1.23 7.83
CA GLU A 84 3.06 -1.08 6.62
C GLU A 84 4.47 -1.56 6.84
N SER A 85 5.03 -2.23 5.83
CA SER A 85 6.43 -2.65 5.83
C SER A 85 7.01 -2.73 4.43
N ARG A 86 8.31 -2.51 4.35
CA ARG A 86 9.14 -2.86 3.20
C ARG A 86 9.55 -4.34 3.30
N CYS A 87 9.77 -4.99 2.17
CA CYS A 87 10.10 -6.42 2.10
C CYS A 87 11.30 -6.82 2.95
N GLU A 88 12.32 -5.95 3.03
CA GLU A 88 13.59 -6.24 3.71
C GLU A 88 13.43 -6.39 5.22
N GLN A 89 12.36 -5.85 5.79
CA GLN A 89 12.11 -5.89 7.22
C GLN A 89 11.34 -7.15 7.66
N LEU A 90 10.86 -7.94 6.71
CA LEU A 90 10.00 -9.11 6.95
C LEU A 90 10.83 -10.40 7.01
N SER A 91 11.90 -10.39 7.82
CA SER A 91 12.69 -11.59 8.08
C SER A 91 11.93 -12.56 8.98
N GLU A 92 12.21 -13.87 8.85
CA GLU A 92 11.57 -14.90 9.67
C GLU A 92 11.77 -14.63 11.18
N LYS A 93 12.97 -14.18 11.58
CA LYS A 93 13.25 -13.82 12.99
C LYS A 93 12.36 -12.67 13.47
N LYS A 94 12.18 -11.63 12.64
CA LYS A 94 11.35 -10.47 13.02
C LYS A 94 9.88 -10.83 13.10
N LEU A 95 9.41 -11.65 12.17
CA LEU A 95 8.02 -12.12 12.15
C LEU A 95 7.75 -13.08 13.33
N ALA A 96 8.66 -14.01 13.65
CA ALA A 96 8.52 -14.87 14.81
C ALA A 96 8.43 -14.07 16.13
N TRP A 97 9.21 -13.00 16.26
CA TRP A 97 9.09 -12.08 17.39
C TRP A 97 7.73 -11.36 17.38
N ALA A 98 7.32 -10.77 16.28
CA ALA A 98 6.06 -10.02 16.19
C ALA A 98 4.85 -10.92 16.46
N THR A 99 4.82 -12.14 15.90
CA THR A 99 3.72 -13.10 16.08
C THR A 99 3.68 -13.70 17.48
N SER A 100 4.78 -13.70 18.24
CA SER A 100 4.77 -14.07 19.66
C SER A 100 4.03 -13.04 20.54
N ILE A 101 3.84 -11.80 20.05
CA ILE A 101 3.13 -10.72 20.77
C ILE A 101 1.69 -10.60 20.25
N ASN A 102 1.52 -10.59 18.94
CA ASN A 102 0.22 -10.57 18.27
C ASN A 102 0.22 -11.64 17.18
N SER A 103 -0.53 -12.71 17.38
CA SER A 103 -0.52 -13.86 16.47
C SER A 103 -1.20 -13.58 15.12
N THR A 104 -1.99 -12.52 15.01
CA THR A 104 -2.78 -12.22 13.81
C THR A 104 -2.76 -10.74 13.48
N PHE A 105 -2.13 -10.37 12.37
CA PHE A 105 -2.18 -9.04 11.81
C PHE A 105 -1.95 -9.08 10.29
N THR A 106 -2.31 -8.02 9.61
CA THR A 106 -2.09 -7.86 8.17
C THR A 106 -0.85 -7.03 7.94
N VAL A 107 0.03 -7.48 7.06
CA VAL A 107 1.18 -6.69 6.60
C VAL A 107 0.91 -6.12 5.23
N ALA A 108 0.92 -4.79 5.13
CA ALA A 108 0.76 -4.07 3.89
C ALA A 108 2.15 -3.76 3.29
N ILE A 109 2.42 -4.28 2.11
CA ILE A 109 3.73 -4.16 1.43
C ILE A 109 3.60 -3.23 0.23
N GLY A 110 4.37 -2.15 0.23
CA GLY A 110 4.51 -1.27 -0.93
C GLY A 110 5.38 -1.91 -2.00
N LEU A 111 4.81 -2.80 -2.82
CA LEU A 111 5.53 -3.41 -3.94
C LEU A 111 5.66 -2.43 -5.11
N GLU A 112 4.61 -1.71 -5.44
CA GLU A 112 4.42 -0.75 -6.53
C GLU A 112 4.31 -1.40 -7.92
N ALA A 113 5.18 -2.34 -8.26
CA ALA A 113 5.19 -3.06 -9.54
C ALA A 113 5.75 -4.47 -9.36
N TYR A 114 5.16 -5.46 -10.01
CA TYR A 114 5.78 -6.80 -10.08
C TYR A 114 6.63 -6.91 -11.34
N ASP A 115 7.63 -6.01 -11.45
CA ASP A 115 8.54 -5.87 -12.57
C ASP A 115 9.85 -5.21 -12.09
N ASN A 116 10.98 -5.91 -12.25
CA ASN A 116 12.27 -5.44 -11.75
C ASN A 116 12.80 -4.21 -12.50
N GLU A 117 12.49 -4.06 -13.78
CA GLU A 117 12.90 -2.90 -14.57
C GLU A 117 12.14 -1.66 -14.09
N VAL A 118 10.83 -1.78 -13.91
CA VAL A 118 9.99 -0.71 -13.38
C VAL A 118 10.37 -0.36 -11.93
N LEU A 119 10.59 -1.36 -11.07
CA LEU A 119 11.05 -1.14 -9.70
C LEU A 119 12.36 -0.36 -9.65
N ARG A 120 13.29 -0.68 -10.55
CA ARG A 120 14.64 -0.07 -10.57
C ARG A 120 14.64 1.30 -11.23
N PHE A 121 14.09 1.43 -12.43
CA PHE A 121 14.28 2.61 -13.28
C PHE A 121 13.15 3.61 -13.22
N HIS A 122 11.91 3.18 -12.92
CA HIS A 122 10.77 4.06 -12.83
C HIS A 122 10.50 4.49 -11.38
N VAL A 123 10.50 3.54 -10.47
CA VAL A 123 10.14 3.75 -9.05
C VAL A 123 11.35 4.04 -8.17
N ASN A 124 12.53 3.47 -8.49
CA ASN A 124 13.70 3.44 -7.62
C ASN A 124 13.37 2.85 -6.24
N LYS A 125 12.78 1.65 -6.23
CA LYS A 125 12.22 1.04 -5.02
C LYS A 125 13.26 0.52 -4.03
N GLY A 126 14.46 0.18 -4.50
CA GLY A 126 15.58 -0.31 -3.70
C GLY A 126 15.51 -1.80 -3.36
N PHE A 127 14.51 -2.53 -3.84
CA PHE A 127 14.40 -3.98 -3.75
C PHE A 127 13.82 -4.57 -5.06
N SER A 128 13.82 -5.88 -5.19
CA SER A 128 13.35 -6.63 -6.37
C SER A 128 12.07 -7.42 -6.08
N THR A 129 11.43 -7.94 -7.13
CA THR A 129 10.31 -8.89 -7.02
C THR A 129 10.69 -10.10 -6.16
N ALA A 130 11.91 -10.66 -6.33
CA ALA A 130 12.39 -11.75 -5.49
C ALA A 130 12.50 -11.39 -3.99
N SER A 131 12.61 -10.11 -3.64
CA SER A 131 12.53 -9.67 -2.24
C SER A 131 11.11 -9.73 -1.72
N TRP A 132 10.13 -9.36 -2.56
CA TRP A 132 8.71 -9.51 -2.24
C TRP A 132 8.33 -10.98 -2.12
N ASP A 133 8.76 -11.85 -3.05
CA ASP A 133 8.47 -13.29 -2.99
C ASP A 133 8.96 -13.91 -1.68
N ARG A 134 10.18 -13.57 -1.24
CA ARG A 134 10.71 -14.02 0.06
C ARG A 134 9.90 -13.49 1.24
N ALA A 135 9.50 -12.23 1.20
CA ALA A 135 8.68 -11.63 2.27
C ALA A 135 7.32 -12.33 2.36
N VAL A 136 6.66 -12.58 1.23
CA VAL A 136 5.41 -13.34 1.14
C VAL A 136 5.56 -14.76 1.70
N ALA A 137 6.62 -15.47 1.31
CA ALA A 137 6.90 -16.80 1.82
C ALA A 137 7.09 -16.82 3.35
N ASN A 138 7.77 -15.80 3.90
CA ASN A 138 7.93 -15.66 5.34
C ASN A 138 6.59 -15.34 6.04
N LEU A 139 5.78 -14.44 5.49
CA LEU A 139 4.47 -14.09 6.05
C LEU A 139 3.53 -15.30 6.07
N LYS A 140 3.48 -16.08 4.98
CA LYS A 140 2.66 -17.29 4.89
C LYS A 140 3.07 -18.36 5.90
N LYS A 141 4.37 -18.51 6.24
CA LYS A 141 4.82 -19.42 7.32
C LYS A 141 4.26 -19.05 8.70
N HIS A 142 3.89 -17.80 8.91
CA HIS A 142 3.35 -17.27 10.16
C HIS A 142 1.84 -17.04 10.11
N ASP A 143 1.14 -17.53 9.08
CA ASP A 143 -0.30 -17.35 8.84
C ASP A 143 -0.77 -15.89 8.89
N LEU A 144 0.12 -14.97 8.46
CA LEU A 144 -0.18 -13.54 8.43
C LEU A 144 -0.82 -13.15 7.09
N ARG A 145 -1.82 -12.28 7.17
CA ARG A 145 -2.50 -11.73 5.99
C ARG A 145 -1.61 -10.72 5.27
N ILE A 146 -1.73 -10.69 3.95
CA ILE A 146 -0.89 -9.89 3.05
C ILE A 146 -1.75 -8.91 2.27
N LYS A 147 -1.45 -7.62 2.43
CA LYS A 147 -1.96 -6.56 1.56
C LYS A 147 -0.82 -6.08 0.67
N THR A 148 -1.01 -6.13 -0.64
CA THR A 148 0.00 -5.65 -1.61
C THR A 148 -0.45 -4.34 -2.23
N TYR A 149 0.39 -3.30 -2.11
CA TYR A 149 0.20 -2.05 -2.83
C TYR A 149 0.85 -2.14 -4.21
N LEU A 150 0.08 -1.82 -5.24
CA LEU A 150 0.56 -1.63 -6.60
C LEU A 150 0.26 -0.20 -7.06
N MET A 151 1.12 0.31 -7.91
CA MET A 151 1.01 1.66 -8.45
C MET A 151 0.44 1.61 -9.87
N PHE A 152 -0.58 2.43 -10.13
CA PHE A 152 -1.03 2.65 -11.49
C PHE A 152 -0.30 3.84 -12.09
N LYS A 153 0.35 3.63 -13.24
CA LYS A 153 1.12 4.61 -13.99
C LYS A 153 2.32 5.19 -13.23
N PRO A 154 3.35 4.36 -12.96
CA PRO A 154 4.63 4.86 -12.46
C PRO A 154 5.21 5.96 -13.35
N PRO A 155 6.20 6.76 -12.87
CA PRO A 155 6.92 7.70 -13.70
C PRO A 155 7.47 7.05 -14.99
N PHE A 156 7.57 7.81 -16.07
CA PHE A 156 8.14 7.37 -17.37
C PHE A 156 7.33 6.27 -18.10
N MET A 157 6.09 6.03 -17.70
CA MET A 157 5.22 5.04 -18.33
C MET A 157 4.07 5.72 -19.07
N SER A 158 3.78 5.26 -20.29
CA SER A 158 2.60 5.71 -21.04
C SER A 158 1.31 5.23 -20.36
N GLU A 159 0.18 5.82 -20.70
CA GLU A 159 -1.12 5.40 -20.17
C GLU A 159 -1.48 3.97 -20.60
N ALA A 160 -1.19 3.63 -21.86
CA ALA A 160 -1.47 2.30 -22.42
C ALA A 160 -0.62 1.22 -21.74
N ASP A 161 0.70 1.45 -21.62
CA ASP A 161 1.60 0.53 -20.95
C ASP A 161 1.22 0.37 -19.46
N ALA A 162 0.85 1.47 -18.80
CA ALA A 162 0.43 1.45 -17.40
C ALA A 162 -0.81 0.57 -17.20
N LEU A 163 -1.76 0.61 -18.12
CA LEU A 163 -2.96 -0.22 -18.09
C LEU A 163 -2.61 -1.70 -18.24
N ASP A 164 -1.84 -2.06 -19.26
CA ASP A 164 -1.50 -3.44 -19.57
C ASP A 164 -0.61 -4.05 -18.47
N HIS A 165 0.41 -3.31 -18.02
CA HIS A 165 1.31 -3.75 -16.95
C HIS A 165 0.60 -3.89 -15.61
N CYS A 166 -0.23 -2.92 -15.21
CA CYS A 166 -0.93 -2.98 -13.94
C CYS A 166 -1.87 -4.18 -13.86
N VAL A 167 -2.63 -4.47 -14.93
CA VAL A 167 -3.49 -5.66 -15.01
C VAL A 167 -2.65 -6.93 -14.89
N LYS A 168 -1.51 -7.01 -15.58
CA LYS A 168 -0.58 -8.12 -15.46
C LYS A 168 -0.08 -8.29 -14.01
N TRP A 169 0.41 -7.21 -13.37
CA TRP A 169 0.92 -7.28 -12.00
C TRP A 169 -0.14 -7.70 -10.98
N ILE A 170 -1.40 -7.28 -11.17
CA ILE A 170 -2.52 -7.75 -10.34
C ILE A 170 -2.64 -9.27 -10.45
N GLY A 171 -2.61 -9.82 -11.66
CA GLY A 171 -2.63 -11.29 -11.87
C GLY A 171 -1.44 -12.00 -11.23
N ASP A 172 -0.24 -11.41 -11.35
CA ASP A 172 0.99 -12.00 -10.81
C ASP A 172 1.00 -12.10 -9.27
N VAL A 173 0.29 -11.19 -8.57
CA VAL A 173 0.28 -11.16 -7.10
C VAL A 173 -1.01 -11.68 -6.46
N ALA A 174 -2.05 -11.95 -7.24
CA ALA A 174 -3.40 -12.28 -6.74
C ALA A 174 -3.41 -13.50 -5.82
N GLU A 175 -2.79 -14.62 -6.21
CA GLU A 175 -2.74 -15.84 -5.40
C GLU A 175 -1.89 -15.73 -4.12
N HIS A 176 -1.21 -14.62 -3.95
CA HIS A 176 -0.27 -14.38 -2.86
C HIS A 176 -0.68 -13.24 -1.93
N SER A 177 -1.75 -12.54 -2.25
CA SER A 177 -2.24 -11.37 -1.50
C SER A 177 -3.69 -11.58 -1.11
N ASP A 178 -4.04 -11.35 0.15
CA ASP A 178 -5.44 -11.30 0.60
C ASP A 178 -6.14 -10.04 0.09
N GLU A 179 -5.37 -8.97 -0.04
CA GLU A 179 -5.84 -7.69 -0.55
C GLU A 179 -4.81 -7.05 -1.49
N ILE A 180 -5.24 -6.59 -2.64
CA ILE A 180 -4.45 -5.80 -3.57
C ILE A 180 -5.02 -4.38 -3.59
N SER A 181 -4.19 -3.40 -3.24
CA SER A 181 -4.58 -2.00 -3.24
C SER A 181 -3.86 -1.24 -4.35
N ILE A 182 -4.61 -0.76 -5.31
CA ILE A 182 -4.06 0.04 -6.40
C ILE A 182 -4.02 1.51 -5.98
N ASN A 183 -2.82 2.08 -6.00
CA ASN A 183 -2.55 3.48 -5.75
C ASN A 183 -2.29 4.20 -7.08
N PRO A 184 -3.29 4.85 -7.66
CA PRO A 184 -3.06 5.68 -8.84
C PRO A 184 -2.08 6.80 -8.50
N MET A 185 -1.08 7.01 -9.37
CA MET A 185 -0.06 8.03 -9.14
C MET A 185 -0.70 9.39 -8.86
N ASN A 186 -0.40 9.94 -7.71
CA ASN A 186 -0.64 11.34 -7.38
C ASN A 186 0.69 12.09 -7.25
N ILE A 187 0.67 13.37 -7.55
CA ILE A 187 1.87 14.20 -7.58
C ILE A 187 2.17 14.73 -6.17
N GLN A 188 3.16 14.16 -5.51
CA GLN A 188 3.65 14.65 -4.22
C GLN A 188 4.77 15.69 -4.42
N ARG A 189 4.73 16.77 -3.65
CA ARG A 189 5.68 17.88 -3.77
C ARG A 189 7.11 17.44 -3.47
N GLY A 190 8.07 18.05 -4.16
CA GLY A 190 9.49 17.84 -3.92
C GLY A 190 10.07 16.53 -4.47
N THR A 191 9.29 15.78 -5.24
CA THR A 191 9.67 14.49 -5.82
C THR A 191 10.09 14.61 -7.29
N VAL A 192 10.66 13.53 -7.86
CA VAL A 192 10.96 13.47 -9.29
C VAL A 192 9.68 13.64 -10.12
N ILE A 193 8.58 12.97 -9.71
CA ILE A 193 7.30 13.07 -10.41
C ILE A 193 6.72 14.49 -10.38
N ASP A 194 6.91 15.25 -9.29
CA ASP A 194 6.52 16.65 -9.19
C ASP A 194 7.30 17.53 -10.18
N ARG A 195 8.58 17.23 -10.35
CA ARG A 195 9.43 17.92 -11.34
C ARG A 195 8.97 17.65 -12.76
N LEU A 196 8.74 16.38 -13.12
CA LEU A 196 8.22 15.99 -14.44
C LEU A 196 6.87 16.66 -14.73
N HIS A 197 5.97 16.65 -13.74
CA HIS A 197 4.66 17.30 -13.88
C HIS A 197 4.76 18.80 -14.13
N ARG A 198 5.63 19.52 -13.41
CA ARG A 198 5.84 20.97 -13.61
C ARG A 198 6.44 21.31 -14.97
N HIS A 199 7.15 20.36 -15.60
CA HIS A 199 7.69 20.51 -16.95
C HIS A 199 6.76 19.97 -18.05
N ASN A 200 5.52 19.57 -17.72
CA ASN A 200 4.55 18.94 -18.62
C ASN A 200 5.04 17.61 -19.24
N GLU A 201 5.97 16.93 -18.59
CA GLU A 201 6.54 15.63 -18.99
C GLU A 201 5.79 14.46 -18.34
N TYR A 202 4.91 14.73 -17.39
CA TYR A 202 4.05 13.75 -16.74
C TYR A 202 2.68 14.31 -16.44
N ARG A 203 1.65 13.50 -16.72
CA ARG A 203 0.26 13.72 -16.34
C ARG A 203 -0.20 12.54 -15.47
N PRO A 204 -0.90 12.79 -14.32
CA PRO A 204 -1.57 11.73 -13.58
C PRO A 204 -2.51 10.89 -14.45
N PRO A 205 -2.83 9.65 -14.03
CA PRO A 205 -3.71 8.77 -14.79
C PRO A 205 -5.07 9.39 -15.10
N TRP A 206 -5.68 8.96 -16.20
CA TRP A 206 -7.10 9.21 -16.43
C TRP A 206 -7.95 8.34 -15.49
N LEU A 207 -9.04 8.89 -14.97
CA LEU A 207 -10.00 8.12 -14.18
C LEU A 207 -10.64 6.99 -15.01
N TRP A 208 -10.86 7.21 -16.31
CA TRP A 208 -11.37 6.18 -17.21
C TRP A 208 -10.39 5.01 -17.39
N SER A 209 -9.09 5.26 -17.34
CA SER A 209 -8.09 4.18 -17.35
C SER A 209 -8.14 3.33 -16.09
N LEU A 210 -8.46 3.93 -14.93
CA LEU A 210 -8.68 3.17 -13.69
C LEU A 210 -9.94 2.29 -13.80
N VAL A 211 -11.02 2.79 -14.36
CA VAL A 211 -12.23 1.99 -14.61
C VAL A 211 -11.93 0.81 -15.54
N GLU A 212 -11.19 1.04 -16.61
CA GLU A 212 -10.81 -0.01 -17.56
C GLU A 212 -9.86 -1.03 -16.92
N MET A 213 -8.92 -0.58 -16.08
CA MET A 213 -8.04 -1.45 -15.31
C MET A 213 -8.86 -2.35 -14.36
N ILE A 214 -9.82 -1.79 -13.62
CA ILE A 214 -10.72 -2.55 -12.75
C ILE A 214 -11.47 -3.61 -13.57
N ARG A 215 -12.07 -3.20 -14.70
CA ARG A 215 -12.84 -4.12 -15.57
C ARG A 215 -12.01 -5.30 -16.06
N ARG A 216 -10.73 -5.07 -16.42
CA ARG A 216 -9.82 -6.13 -16.88
C ARG A 216 -9.27 -6.98 -15.72
N ALA A 217 -9.03 -6.37 -14.58
CA ALA A 217 -8.42 -7.05 -13.43
C ALA A 217 -9.45 -7.84 -12.60
N HIS A 218 -10.72 -7.42 -12.57
CA HIS A 218 -11.76 -8.06 -11.78
C HIS A 218 -11.82 -9.60 -11.97
N PRO A 219 -11.83 -10.16 -13.19
CA PRO A 219 -11.84 -11.61 -13.37
C PRO A 219 -10.55 -12.33 -12.91
N LEU A 220 -9.45 -11.60 -12.68
CA LEU A 220 -8.21 -12.18 -12.16
C LEU A 220 -8.25 -12.40 -10.65
N VAL A 221 -9.04 -11.60 -9.94
CA VAL A 221 -9.22 -11.68 -8.49
C VAL A 221 -10.54 -12.37 -8.10
N HIS A 222 -11.47 -12.52 -9.07
CA HIS A 222 -12.75 -13.23 -8.95
C HIS A 222 -12.90 -14.23 -10.12
N PRO A 223 -12.13 -15.32 -10.16
CA PRO A 223 -12.23 -16.30 -11.23
C PRO A 223 -13.59 -17.01 -11.19
N LYS A 224 -14.33 -16.94 -12.31
CA LYS A 224 -15.56 -17.71 -12.47
C LYS A 224 -15.20 -19.19 -12.65
N GLY A 225 -15.71 -20.07 -11.78
CA GLY A 225 -15.67 -21.50 -12.05
C GLY A 225 -15.09 -22.42 -10.98
N GLY A 226 -15.37 -22.17 -9.73
CA GLY A 226 -15.36 -23.26 -8.74
C GLY A 226 -16.42 -24.30 -9.14
N MET A 227 -16.12 -25.62 -9.04
CA MET A 227 -17.04 -26.70 -9.42
C MET A 227 -18.39 -26.68 -8.67
N ASN A 228 -18.57 -25.80 -7.71
CA ASN A 228 -19.75 -25.68 -6.86
C ASN A 228 -20.54 -24.36 -7.04
N GLY A 229 -20.18 -23.51 -8.02
CA GLY A 229 -20.91 -22.26 -8.29
C GLY A 229 -20.63 -21.12 -7.29
N ASP A 230 -19.76 -21.32 -6.31
CA ASP A 230 -19.24 -20.27 -5.46
C ASP A 230 -18.14 -19.52 -6.23
N GLU A 231 -18.27 -18.20 -6.31
CA GLU A 231 -17.20 -17.35 -6.83
C GLU A 231 -16.09 -17.30 -5.75
N ASP A 232 -15.08 -18.18 -5.89
CA ASP A 232 -13.92 -18.15 -5.00
C ASP A 232 -13.12 -16.86 -5.25
N GLN A 233 -13.32 -15.89 -4.37
CA GLN A 233 -12.50 -14.68 -4.37
C GLN A 233 -11.09 -15.06 -3.95
N VAL A 234 -10.14 -14.91 -4.90
CA VAL A 234 -8.71 -15.18 -4.65
C VAL A 234 -8.06 -14.05 -3.85
N SER A 235 -8.44 -12.80 -4.17
CA SER A 235 -7.90 -11.60 -3.53
C SER A 235 -8.91 -10.46 -3.64
N ARG A 236 -8.94 -9.58 -2.64
CA ARG A 236 -9.76 -8.37 -2.69
C ARG A 236 -9.03 -7.26 -3.44
N LEU A 237 -9.64 -6.72 -4.49
CA LEU A 237 -9.10 -5.59 -5.25
C LEU A 237 -9.69 -4.26 -4.73
N ILE A 238 -8.82 -3.37 -4.28
CA ILE A 238 -9.19 -2.03 -3.81
C ILE A 238 -8.51 -0.98 -4.68
N VAL A 239 -9.25 0.04 -5.08
CA VAL A 239 -8.72 1.18 -5.84
C VAL A 239 -9.15 2.46 -5.16
N HIS A 240 -8.17 3.24 -4.69
CA HIS A 240 -8.43 4.55 -4.07
C HIS A 240 -7.78 5.66 -4.90
N PRO A 241 -8.56 6.42 -5.66
CA PRO A 241 -8.04 7.53 -6.46
C PRO A 241 -7.76 8.75 -5.56
N THR A 242 -6.69 8.68 -4.75
CA THR A 242 -6.25 9.81 -3.91
C THR A 242 -6.14 11.09 -4.72
N ALA A 243 -6.75 12.17 -4.25
CA ALA A 243 -6.88 13.42 -4.98
C ALA A 243 -7.59 13.28 -6.34
N GLY A 244 -8.51 12.31 -6.48
CA GLY A 244 -9.32 12.11 -7.68
C GLY A 244 -10.08 13.37 -8.09
N GLY A 245 -10.13 13.66 -9.39
CA GLY A 245 -10.71 14.88 -9.93
C GLY A 245 -9.88 16.15 -9.72
N LYS A 246 -8.66 16.05 -9.18
CA LYS A 246 -7.72 17.18 -8.99
C LYS A 246 -6.54 17.05 -9.95
N ILE A 247 -5.95 18.19 -10.36
CA ILE A 247 -4.85 18.23 -11.33
C ILE A 247 -3.62 17.43 -10.92
N ARG A 248 -3.41 17.22 -9.62
CA ARG A 248 -2.29 16.44 -9.06
C ARG A 248 -2.64 14.97 -8.79
N GLY A 249 -3.87 14.56 -8.98
CA GLY A 249 -4.37 13.19 -8.89
C GLY A 249 -4.98 12.73 -10.20
N SER A 250 -5.53 11.52 -10.21
CA SER A 250 -6.24 10.99 -11.39
C SER A 250 -7.44 11.85 -11.74
N HIS A 251 -7.52 12.30 -12.97
CA HIS A 251 -8.61 13.19 -13.43
C HIS A 251 -8.89 13.00 -14.91
N ASN A 252 -10.09 13.34 -15.33
CA ASN A 252 -10.51 13.41 -16.74
C ASN A 252 -10.54 14.87 -17.22
N CYS A 253 -11.67 15.31 -17.79
CA CYS A 253 -11.87 16.67 -18.28
C CYS A 253 -12.56 17.59 -17.27
N GLY A 254 -12.89 17.09 -16.08
CA GLY A 254 -13.63 17.81 -15.04
C GLY A 254 -15.14 17.61 -15.07
N SER A 255 -15.73 17.25 -16.20
CA SER A 255 -17.19 17.15 -16.31
C SER A 255 -17.78 15.91 -15.63
N CYS A 256 -17.08 14.76 -15.70
CA CYS A 256 -17.54 13.49 -15.12
C CYS A 256 -16.70 13.01 -13.93
N ASP A 257 -15.70 13.76 -13.51
CA ASP A 257 -14.69 13.31 -12.56
C ASP A 257 -15.31 12.87 -11.23
N ALA A 258 -16.23 13.65 -10.67
CA ALA A 258 -16.87 13.35 -9.39
C ALA A 258 -17.68 12.04 -9.43
N GLU A 259 -18.41 11.80 -10.52
CA GLU A 259 -19.22 10.59 -10.70
C GLU A 259 -18.34 9.34 -10.85
N VAL A 260 -17.24 9.47 -11.60
CA VAL A 260 -16.29 8.36 -11.83
C VAL A 260 -15.53 8.04 -10.56
N VAL A 261 -15.07 9.05 -9.81
CA VAL A 261 -14.45 8.86 -8.49
C VAL A 261 -15.40 8.10 -7.57
N ALA A 262 -16.65 8.57 -7.43
CA ALA A 262 -17.65 7.91 -6.58
C ALA A 262 -17.95 6.46 -7.03
N ALA A 263 -17.90 6.17 -8.33
CA ALA A 263 -18.08 4.81 -8.85
C ALA A 263 -16.90 3.89 -8.47
N ILE A 264 -15.66 4.39 -8.58
CA ILE A 264 -14.46 3.65 -8.17
C ILE A 264 -14.46 3.40 -6.65
N GLU A 265 -14.85 4.41 -5.85
CA GLU A 265 -14.95 4.26 -4.39
C GLU A 265 -16.03 3.24 -3.98
N ARG A 266 -17.18 3.22 -4.66
CA ARG A 266 -18.18 2.18 -4.43
C ARG A 266 -17.65 0.78 -4.72
N TYR A 267 -16.94 0.61 -5.85
CA TYR A 267 -16.30 -0.67 -6.15
C TYR A 267 -15.33 -1.10 -5.06
N ALA A 268 -14.52 -0.18 -4.50
CA ALA A 268 -13.58 -0.50 -3.42
C ALA A 268 -14.27 -1.00 -2.13
N VAL A 269 -15.55 -0.67 -1.92
CA VAL A 269 -16.35 -1.11 -0.76
C VAL A 269 -17.08 -2.42 -1.04
N SER A 270 -17.64 -2.58 -2.24
CA SER A 270 -18.49 -3.72 -2.59
C SER A 270 -17.77 -4.89 -3.25
N GLY A 271 -16.57 -4.69 -3.74
CA GLY A 271 -15.69 -5.70 -4.33
C GLY A 271 -15.92 -5.89 -5.79
#